data_f5cd8bbfa922327a66224415d54fc7dc
#
_entry.id   f5cd8bbfa922327a66224415d54fc7dc
#
_cell.length_a   1.000
_cell.length_b   1.000
_cell.length_c   1.000
_cell.angle_alpha   90.00
_cell.angle_beta   90.00
_cell.angle_gamma   90.00
#
_symmetry.space_group_name_H-M   'P 1'
#
loop_
_entity.id
_entity.type
_entity.pdbx_description
1 polymer ?
#
loop_
_entity_poly.entity_id
_entity_poly.type
_entity_poly.pdbx_seq_one_letter_code
_entity_poly.pdbx_strand_id
1 'polypeptide(L)'
;MTTPASRHMPPDIHRTAVNGGDVRYLRAGSGTPVVFVHTLRTQLEMFLQVIEQLDTTQVEVIAIDLPGHGESTAPPVDYTAGYFTDAVEGLLAHLDLHKAVFVGESIGASIGLILAARGNPRIAHVVAVNPYDYGRWGGARRSSPLNNVVFTTILWPVLGPIVARAGTPGLLRLVLAGGLHDRHKLPPGLAGDIARCGRLPGHARAFRSLCLQWRSWLSARAQYGAITLPVTLVYGDEDWSRPAERDANARDIPGAHLVTLKATGHFASLETPKEIAALIQAPD
;
A
#
# COMPACT_ATOMS: atom_id res chain seq x y z
N MET A 1 14.35 -6.21 36.48
CA MET A 1 13.31 -5.44 35.77
C MET A 1 12.76 -6.34 34.69
N THR A 2 11.61 -6.97 34.95
CA THR A 2 10.92 -7.85 34.00
C THR A 2 10.25 -6.98 32.96
N THR A 3 10.66 -7.08 31.70
CA THR A 3 9.98 -6.50 30.55
C THR A 3 8.52 -6.98 30.56
N PRO A 4 7.51 -6.11 30.51
CA PRO A 4 6.13 -6.56 30.41
C PRO A 4 5.98 -7.32 29.09
N ALA A 5 5.48 -8.55 29.17
CA ALA A 5 5.11 -9.33 28.00
C ALA A 5 4.07 -8.54 27.22
N SER A 6 4.38 -8.15 25.98
CA SER A 6 3.45 -7.53 25.06
C SER A 6 2.25 -8.47 24.88
N ARG A 7 1.08 -8.07 25.36
CA ARG A 7 -0.17 -8.80 25.14
C ARG A 7 -0.63 -8.54 23.71
N HIS A 8 0.02 -9.17 22.73
CA HIS A 8 -0.51 -9.19 21.40
C HIS A 8 -1.74 -10.10 21.36
N MET A 9 -2.90 -9.54 21.11
CA MET A 9 -4.05 -10.35 20.73
C MET A 9 -3.72 -11.00 19.38
N PRO A 10 -4.00 -12.31 19.19
CA PRO A 10 -3.80 -12.94 17.89
C PRO A 10 -4.65 -12.20 16.84
N PRO A 11 -4.08 -11.93 15.66
CA PRO A 11 -4.84 -11.26 14.61
C PRO A 11 -5.94 -12.16 14.08
N ASP A 12 -7.17 -11.64 14.02
CA ASP A 12 -8.31 -12.32 13.40
C ASP A 12 -8.41 -11.93 11.93
N ILE A 13 -8.57 -12.92 11.06
CA ILE A 13 -8.79 -12.72 9.62
C ILE A 13 -10.29 -12.75 9.35
N HIS A 14 -10.75 -11.68 8.72
CA HIS A 14 -12.15 -11.47 8.35
C HIS A 14 -12.31 -11.32 6.84
N ARG A 15 -13.57 -11.43 6.39
CA ARG A 15 -13.97 -11.13 5.01
C ARG A 15 -15.27 -10.37 5.01
N THR A 16 -15.41 -9.42 4.11
CA THR A 16 -16.66 -8.70 3.92
C THR A 16 -16.87 -8.30 2.47
N ALA A 17 -18.13 -8.25 2.06
CA ALA A 17 -18.49 -7.83 0.71
C ALA A 17 -18.39 -6.30 0.59
N VAL A 18 -17.54 -5.82 -0.31
CA VAL A 18 -17.35 -4.40 -0.58
C VAL A 18 -17.18 -4.21 -2.09
N ASN A 19 -17.88 -3.25 -2.66
CA ASN A 19 -17.72 -2.80 -4.05
C ASN A 19 -17.70 -3.94 -5.09
N GLY A 20 -18.62 -4.91 -4.91
CA GLY A 20 -18.81 -6.03 -5.84
C GLY A 20 -17.85 -7.21 -5.66
N GLY A 21 -17.08 -7.27 -4.59
CA GLY A 21 -16.20 -8.39 -4.26
C GLY A 21 -16.05 -8.58 -2.76
N ASP A 22 -15.46 -9.73 -2.35
CA ASP A 22 -15.07 -9.97 -0.96
C ASP A 22 -13.67 -9.45 -0.71
N VAL A 23 -13.54 -8.58 0.29
CA VAL A 23 -12.27 -8.05 0.79
C VAL A 23 -11.87 -8.82 2.03
N ARG A 24 -10.66 -9.38 2.02
CA ARG A 24 -10.00 -9.97 3.19
C ARG A 24 -9.31 -8.86 3.99
N TYR A 25 -9.46 -8.90 5.30
CA TYR A 25 -8.73 -8.01 6.20
C TYR A 25 -8.36 -8.70 7.51
N LEU A 26 -7.28 -8.24 8.10
CA LEU A 26 -6.85 -8.57 9.44
C LEU A 26 -7.41 -7.51 10.40
N ARG A 27 -7.91 -7.93 11.55
CA ARG A 27 -8.33 -7.05 12.64
C ARG A 27 -7.69 -7.52 13.95
N ALA A 28 -7.10 -6.59 14.70
CA ALA A 28 -6.48 -6.91 15.98
C ALA A 28 -6.42 -5.68 16.89
N GLY A 29 -6.50 -5.90 18.19
CA GLY A 29 -6.38 -4.85 19.19
C GLY A 29 -7.66 -4.05 19.43
N SER A 30 -7.52 -2.92 20.11
CA SER A 30 -8.61 -1.98 20.45
C SER A 30 -8.05 -0.59 20.67
N GLY A 31 -8.89 0.44 20.48
CA GLY A 31 -8.49 1.85 20.65
C GLY A 31 -8.57 2.64 19.35
N THR A 32 -7.58 3.50 19.07
CA THR A 32 -7.58 4.30 17.85
C THR A 32 -7.43 3.42 16.61
N PRO A 33 -8.34 3.48 15.62
CA PRO A 33 -8.22 2.69 14.41
C PRO A 33 -6.99 3.09 13.58
N VAL A 34 -6.19 2.08 13.17
CA VAL A 34 -5.06 2.23 12.25
C VAL A 34 -5.30 1.32 11.05
N VAL A 35 -5.49 1.92 9.88
CA VAL A 35 -5.83 1.20 8.65
C VAL A 35 -4.61 1.11 7.74
N PHE A 36 -4.17 -0.11 7.45
CA PHE A 36 -3.03 -0.39 6.57
C PHE A 36 -3.48 -0.80 5.17
N VAL A 37 -2.97 -0.11 4.15
CA VAL A 37 -3.26 -0.36 2.74
C VAL A 37 -1.97 -0.57 1.96
N HIS A 38 -1.81 -1.79 1.45
CA HIS A 38 -0.59 -2.25 0.79
C HIS A 38 -0.39 -1.69 -0.62
N THR A 39 0.78 -1.99 -1.19
CA THR A 39 1.16 -1.59 -2.54
C THR A 39 0.71 -2.57 -3.62
N LEU A 40 0.91 -2.18 -4.86
CA LEU A 40 0.64 -2.99 -6.06
C LEU A 40 1.35 -4.35 -5.97
N ARG A 41 0.63 -5.42 -6.31
CA ARG A 41 1.14 -6.81 -6.36
C ARG A 41 1.70 -7.33 -5.03
N THR A 42 1.30 -6.74 -3.90
CA THR A 42 1.57 -7.24 -2.55
C THR A 42 0.27 -7.60 -1.83
N GLN A 43 0.30 -7.71 -0.53
CA GLN A 43 -0.83 -8.10 0.30
C GLN A 43 -0.60 -7.65 1.76
N LEU A 44 -1.61 -7.80 2.62
CA LEU A 44 -1.60 -7.28 3.99
C LEU A 44 -0.39 -7.74 4.83
N GLU A 45 0.16 -8.93 4.54
CA GLU A 45 1.30 -9.48 5.27
C GLU A 45 2.57 -8.64 5.17
N MET A 46 2.65 -7.69 4.24
CA MET A 46 3.79 -6.77 4.17
C MET A 46 3.88 -5.84 5.40
N PHE A 47 2.78 -5.66 6.12
CA PHE A 47 2.75 -4.79 7.30
C PHE A 47 2.95 -5.50 8.63
N LEU A 48 3.04 -6.85 8.66
CA LEU A 48 3.11 -7.59 9.91
C LEU A 48 4.26 -7.12 10.81
N GLN A 49 5.43 -6.81 10.24
CA GLN A 49 6.57 -6.30 11.02
C GLN A 49 6.32 -4.90 11.60
N VAL A 50 5.53 -4.06 10.95
CA VAL A 50 5.11 -2.76 11.48
C VAL A 50 4.08 -2.98 12.60
N ILE A 51 3.10 -3.84 12.36
CA ILE A 51 2.03 -4.17 13.32
C ILE A 51 2.61 -4.73 14.63
N GLU A 52 3.66 -5.54 14.54
CA GLU A 52 4.38 -6.07 15.71
C GLU A 52 5.04 -4.99 16.59
N GLN A 53 5.26 -3.78 16.06
CA GLN A 53 5.81 -2.66 16.82
C GLN A 53 4.73 -1.80 17.50
N LEU A 54 3.45 -2.02 17.18
CA LEU A 54 2.33 -1.23 17.72
C LEU A 54 1.84 -1.82 19.05
N ASP A 55 1.42 -0.95 19.95
CA ASP A 55 0.71 -1.35 21.17
C ASP A 55 -0.78 -1.59 20.84
N THR A 56 -1.14 -2.84 20.58
CA THR A 56 -2.51 -3.23 20.24
C THR A 56 -3.52 -3.10 21.40
N THR A 57 -3.09 -2.63 22.57
CA THR A 57 -4.01 -2.21 23.64
C THR A 57 -4.46 -0.76 23.48
N GLN A 58 -3.77 0.03 22.65
CA GLN A 58 -4.05 1.45 22.39
C GLN A 58 -4.54 1.69 20.96
N VAL A 59 -4.24 0.77 20.05
CA VAL A 59 -4.65 0.87 18.64
C VAL A 59 -5.43 -0.35 18.18
N GLU A 60 -6.45 -0.11 17.37
CA GLU A 60 -7.14 -1.16 16.63
C GLU A 60 -6.56 -1.23 15.21
N VAL A 61 -5.85 -2.29 14.91
CA VAL A 61 -5.23 -2.51 13.60
C VAL A 61 -6.21 -3.12 12.62
N ILE A 62 -6.34 -2.52 11.44
CA ILE A 62 -7.06 -3.06 10.29
C ILE A 62 -6.09 -3.08 9.09
N ALA A 63 -5.63 -4.25 8.66
CA ALA A 63 -4.81 -4.38 7.45
C ALA A 63 -5.60 -5.12 6.37
N ILE A 64 -5.66 -4.57 5.17
CA ILE A 64 -6.54 -5.07 4.10
C ILE A 64 -5.77 -5.68 2.94
N ASP A 65 -6.35 -6.67 2.30
CA ASP A 65 -6.01 -7.05 0.93
C ASP A 65 -6.89 -6.25 -0.03
N LEU A 66 -6.31 -5.41 -0.86
CA LEU A 66 -7.05 -4.68 -1.89
C LEU A 66 -7.74 -5.66 -2.88
N PRO A 67 -8.87 -5.31 -3.49
CA PRO A 67 -9.49 -6.14 -4.53
C PRO A 67 -8.48 -6.58 -5.59
N GLY A 68 -8.47 -7.88 -5.92
CA GLY A 68 -7.52 -8.46 -6.88
C GLY A 68 -6.09 -8.65 -6.35
N HIS A 69 -5.89 -8.49 -5.05
CA HIS A 69 -4.63 -8.72 -4.34
C HIS A 69 -4.84 -9.65 -3.15
N GLY A 70 -3.75 -10.26 -2.67
CA GLY A 70 -3.79 -11.20 -1.57
C GLY A 70 -4.86 -12.25 -1.76
N GLU A 71 -5.69 -12.48 -0.76
CA GLU A 71 -6.81 -13.41 -0.83
C GLU A 71 -8.17 -12.73 -1.04
N SER A 72 -8.22 -11.43 -1.32
CA SER A 72 -9.43 -10.74 -1.74
C SER A 72 -9.85 -11.18 -3.14
N THR A 73 -11.15 -11.16 -3.43
CA THR A 73 -11.64 -11.51 -4.77
C THR A 73 -11.23 -10.49 -5.83
N ALA A 74 -11.26 -10.91 -7.09
CA ALA A 74 -10.89 -10.10 -8.24
C ALA A 74 -12.07 -9.89 -9.21
N PRO A 75 -13.02 -8.99 -8.90
CA PRO A 75 -14.16 -8.68 -9.77
C PRO A 75 -13.74 -8.27 -11.19
N PRO A 76 -14.56 -8.52 -12.23
CA PRO A 76 -14.26 -8.21 -13.62
C PRO A 76 -14.50 -6.75 -13.99
N VAL A 77 -13.77 -5.85 -13.33
CA VAL A 77 -13.85 -4.39 -13.48
C VAL A 77 -12.53 -3.77 -13.93
N ASP A 78 -12.53 -2.49 -14.25
CA ASP A 78 -11.32 -1.69 -14.44
C ASP A 78 -10.74 -1.24 -13.08
N TYR A 79 -9.49 -1.62 -12.84
CA TYR A 79 -8.80 -1.35 -11.58
C TYR A 79 -8.16 0.03 -11.59
N THR A 80 -9.01 1.06 -11.55
CA THR A 80 -8.61 2.48 -11.45
C THR A 80 -8.28 2.88 -10.01
N ALA A 81 -7.60 4.01 -9.84
CA ALA A 81 -7.41 4.63 -8.52
C ALA A 81 -8.76 4.85 -7.80
N GLY A 82 -9.78 5.33 -8.54
CA GLY A 82 -11.13 5.51 -8.01
C GLY A 82 -11.74 4.21 -7.51
N TYR A 83 -11.68 3.11 -8.29
CA TYR A 83 -12.23 1.83 -7.88
C TYR A 83 -11.62 1.32 -6.55
N PHE A 84 -10.30 1.42 -6.41
CA PHE A 84 -9.63 1.03 -5.17
C PHE A 84 -10.01 1.94 -3.99
N THR A 85 -10.07 3.26 -4.25
CA THR A 85 -10.47 4.23 -3.23
C THR A 85 -11.90 3.94 -2.74
N ASP A 86 -12.85 3.68 -3.65
CA ASP A 86 -14.24 3.37 -3.32
C ASP A 86 -14.36 2.05 -2.54
N ALA A 87 -13.52 1.05 -2.85
CA ALA A 87 -13.48 -0.21 -2.11
C ALA A 87 -12.97 -0.01 -0.67
N VAL A 88 -11.92 0.79 -0.49
CA VAL A 88 -11.39 1.11 0.85
C VAL A 88 -12.41 1.95 1.62
N GLU A 89 -12.99 2.98 1.01
CA GLU A 89 -14.02 3.81 1.62
C GLU A 89 -15.23 2.98 2.07
N GLY A 90 -15.67 2.04 1.24
CA GLY A 90 -16.73 1.09 1.57
C GLY A 90 -16.38 0.20 2.77
N LEU A 91 -15.13 -0.25 2.90
CA LEU A 91 -14.68 -1.03 4.05
C LEU A 91 -14.65 -0.17 5.32
N LEU A 92 -14.12 1.06 5.26
CA LEU A 92 -14.12 1.99 6.40
C LEU A 92 -15.55 2.24 6.89
N ALA A 93 -16.50 2.38 5.97
CA ALA A 93 -17.91 2.56 6.30
C ALA A 93 -18.55 1.31 6.89
N HIS A 94 -18.29 0.12 6.31
CA HIS A 94 -18.80 -1.15 6.81
C HIS A 94 -18.33 -1.46 8.24
N LEU A 95 -17.07 -1.15 8.55
CA LEU A 95 -16.50 -1.35 9.89
C LEU A 95 -16.85 -0.21 10.86
N ASP A 96 -17.58 0.80 10.41
CA ASP A 96 -17.95 2.01 11.16
C ASP A 96 -16.76 2.69 11.83
N LEU A 97 -15.62 2.75 11.13
CA LEU A 97 -14.41 3.37 11.66
C LEU A 97 -14.57 4.89 11.73
N HIS A 98 -14.02 5.48 12.78
CA HIS A 98 -14.01 6.92 12.98
C HIS A 98 -12.62 7.40 13.39
N LYS A 99 -12.20 8.56 12.84
CA LYS A 99 -10.90 9.19 13.16
C LYS A 99 -9.71 8.24 12.99
N ALA A 100 -9.74 7.40 11.96
CA ALA A 100 -8.66 6.45 11.70
C ALA A 100 -7.36 7.14 11.27
N VAL A 101 -6.24 6.61 11.72
CA VAL A 101 -4.93 6.87 11.11
C VAL A 101 -4.81 5.95 9.89
N PHE A 102 -4.71 6.53 8.72
CA PHE A 102 -4.56 5.79 7.46
C PHE A 102 -3.08 5.64 7.09
N VAL A 103 -2.60 4.42 7.01
CA VAL A 103 -1.22 4.09 6.66
C VAL A 103 -1.21 3.39 5.31
N GLY A 104 -0.77 4.05 4.29
CA GLY A 104 -0.69 3.48 2.95
C GLY A 104 0.74 3.44 2.43
N GLU A 105 1.09 2.42 1.64
CA GLU A 105 2.36 2.37 0.95
C GLU A 105 2.15 2.33 -0.56
N SER A 106 2.89 3.16 -1.30
CA SER A 106 2.85 3.24 -2.76
C SER A 106 1.45 3.60 -3.29
N ILE A 107 0.77 2.71 -4.03
CA ILE A 107 -0.64 2.93 -4.43
C ILE A 107 -1.57 3.03 -3.22
N GLY A 108 -1.29 2.31 -2.13
CA GLY A 108 -2.02 2.43 -0.87
C GLY A 108 -1.91 3.85 -0.28
N ALA A 109 -0.74 4.47 -0.36
CA ALA A 109 -0.54 5.86 0.04
C ALA A 109 -1.36 6.82 -0.84
N SER A 110 -1.33 6.60 -2.16
CA SER A 110 -2.14 7.42 -3.08
C SER A 110 -3.64 7.28 -2.81
N ILE A 111 -4.14 6.08 -2.43
CA ILE A 111 -5.53 5.88 -2.00
C ILE A 111 -5.85 6.74 -0.76
N GLY A 112 -4.98 6.74 0.25
CA GLY A 112 -5.14 7.56 1.45
C GLY A 112 -5.21 9.05 1.12
N LEU A 113 -4.33 9.53 0.24
CA LEU A 113 -4.34 10.93 -0.21
C LEU A 113 -5.60 11.28 -1.00
N ILE A 114 -6.12 10.38 -1.82
CA ILE A 114 -7.40 10.59 -2.54
C ILE A 114 -8.57 10.65 -1.55
N LEU A 115 -8.62 9.77 -0.56
CA LEU A 115 -9.66 9.79 0.48
C LEU A 115 -9.60 11.09 1.30
N ALA A 116 -8.41 11.55 1.64
CA ALA A 116 -8.18 12.83 2.31
C ALA A 116 -8.67 14.02 1.45
N ALA A 117 -8.35 14.02 0.16
CA ALA A 117 -8.79 15.05 -0.78
C ALA A 117 -10.31 15.05 -1.00
N ARG A 118 -10.96 13.91 -0.89
CA ARG A 118 -12.44 13.78 -0.89
C ARG A 118 -13.08 14.27 0.42
N GLY A 119 -12.29 14.59 1.44
CA GLY A 119 -12.79 14.99 2.76
C GLY A 119 -13.48 13.84 3.51
N ASN A 120 -12.98 12.60 3.38
CA ASN A 120 -13.59 11.45 4.04
C ASN A 120 -13.57 11.62 5.58
N PRO A 121 -14.75 11.67 6.26
CA PRO A 121 -14.84 12.00 7.68
C PRO A 121 -14.33 10.89 8.60
N ARG A 122 -14.03 9.71 8.07
CA ARG A 122 -13.57 8.54 8.84
C ARG A 122 -12.07 8.55 9.09
N ILE A 123 -11.32 9.42 8.37
CA ILE A 123 -9.86 9.53 8.47
C ILE A 123 -9.50 10.83 9.19
N ALA A 124 -8.62 10.74 10.18
CA ALA A 124 -8.09 11.89 10.91
C ALA A 124 -6.67 12.26 10.48
N HIS A 125 -5.87 11.30 10.00
CA HIS A 125 -4.48 11.50 9.61
C HIS A 125 -4.10 10.50 8.52
N VAL A 126 -3.25 10.90 7.57
CA VAL A 126 -2.68 10.00 6.55
C VAL A 126 -1.16 9.95 6.70
N VAL A 127 -0.63 8.74 6.92
CA VAL A 127 0.79 8.42 6.78
C VAL A 127 0.98 7.81 5.39
N ALA A 128 1.43 8.64 4.46
CA ALA A 128 1.59 8.27 3.05
C ALA A 128 3.06 7.88 2.77
N VAL A 129 3.32 6.57 2.71
CA VAL A 129 4.65 6.00 2.53
C VAL A 129 4.93 5.78 1.04
N ASN A 130 5.96 6.45 0.52
CA ASN A 130 6.39 6.34 -0.88
C ASN A 130 5.22 6.42 -1.89
N PRO A 131 4.33 7.44 -1.86
CA PRO A 131 3.17 7.52 -2.74
C PRO A 131 3.53 7.30 -4.21
N TYR A 132 2.72 6.50 -4.93
CA TYR A 132 2.94 6.20 -6.33
C TYR A 132 1.89 6.88 -7.21
N ASP A 133 2.08 8.15 -7.49
CA ASP A 133 1.18 9.03 -8.24
C ASP A 133 1.91 9.82 -9.33
N TYR A 134 3.03 9.31 -9.81
CA TYR A 134 3.91 9.93 -10.78
C TYR A 134 4.27 8.99 -11.93
N GLY A 135 4.27 9.50 -13.14
CA GLY A 135 4.76 8.83 -14.34
C GLY A 135 4.03 7.53 -14.71
N ARG A 136 4.38 6.98 -15.85
CA ARG A 136 3.85 5.72 -16.37
C ARG A 136 4.65 4.54 -15.80
N TRP A 137 4.42 4.20 -14.52
CA TRP A 137 5.23 3.21 -13.78
C TRP A 137 6.74 3.50 -13.85
N GLY A 138 7.09 4.79 -14.01
CA GLY A 138 8.48 5.20 -14.24
C GLY A 138 9.43 4.84 -13.10
N GLY A 139 8.97 4.91 -11.87
CA GLY A 139 9.72 4.49 -10.69
C GLY A 139 10.04 3.00 -10.73
N ALA A 140 9.03 2.15 -10.78
CA ALA A 140 9.18 0.71 -10.87
C ALA A 140 10.06 0.29 -12.05
N ARG A 141 9.90 0.93 -13.21
CA ARG A 141 10.73 0.67 -14.40
C ARG A 141 12.20 1.06 -14.22
N ARG A 142 12.48 2.09 -13.42
CA ARG A 142 13.85 2.53 -13.12
C ARG A 142 14.57 1.63 -12.09
N SER A 143 13.82 0.87 -11.29
CA SER A 143 14.37 0.11 -10.17
C SER A 143 15.30 -1.03 -10.58
N SER A 144 15.06 -1.68 -11.73
CA SER A 144 15.94 -2.70 -12.28
C SER A 144 15.65 -2.96 -13.76
N PRO A 145 16.61 -3.55 -14.53
CA PRO A 145 16.37 -3.99 -15.91
C PRO A 145 15.21 -4.97 -16.03
N LEU A 146 15.07 -5.90 -15.08
CA LEU A 146 13.97 -6.86 -15.04
C LEU A 146 12.62 -6.14 -14.87
N ASN A 147 12.52 -5.21 -13.91
CA ASN A 147 11.30 -4.45 -13.67
C ASN A 147 10.95 -3.56 -14.87
N ASN A 148 11.95 -3.00 -15.56
CA ASN A 148 11.68 -2.26 -16.79
C ASN A 148 11.04 -3.15 -17.87
N VAL A 149 11.55 -4.37 -18.06
CA VAL A 149 10.95 -5.35 -18.99
C VAL A 149 9.53 -5.70 -18.56
N VAL A 150 9.30 -6.08 -17.31
CA VAL A 150 7.99 -6.47 -16.78
C VAL A 150 6.98 -5.35 -16.95
N PHE A 151 7.25 -4.13 -16.44
CA PHE A 151 6.31 -3.00 -16.47
C PHE A 151 6.16 -2.34 -17.85
N THR A 152 7.05 -2.63 -18.80
CA THR A 152 6.86 -2.25 -20.20
C THR A 152 6.00 -3.26 -20.92
N THR A 153 6.33 -4.54 -20.81
CA THR A 153 5.69 -5.62 -21.57
C THR A 153 4.25 -5.90 -21.10
N ILE A 154 3.95 -5.72 -19.80
CA ILE A 154 2.61 -5.91 -19.26
C ILE A 154 1.54 -5.03 -19.93
N LEU A 155 1.97 -3.88 -20.48
CA LEU A 155 1.09 -2.96 -21.19
C LEU A 155 0.78 -3.39 -22.63
N TRP A 156 1.49 -4.35 -23.18
CA TRP A 156 1.29 -4.81 -24.56
C TRP A 156 0.04 -5.68 -24.69
N PRO A 157 -0.70 -5.60 -25.82
CA PRO A 157 -1.95 -6.32 -25.98
C PRO A 157 -1.78 -7.85 -25.91
N VAL A 158 -0.73 -8.40 -26.55
CA VAL A 158 -0.52 -9.85 -26.68
C VAL A 158 0.32 -10.40 -25.53
N LEU A 159 1.46 -9.79 -25.23
CA LEU A 159 2.38 -10.30 -24.20
C LEU A 159 1.98 -9.93 -22.79
N GLY A 160 1.25 -8.81 -22.61
CA GLY A 160 0.83 -8.35 -21.29
C GLY A 160 0.04 -9.37 -20.48
N PRO A 161 -0.97 -10.08 -21.03
CA PRO A 161 -1.69 -11.12 -20.33
C PRO A 161 -0.79 -12.31 -19.89
N ILE A 162 0.25 -12.62 -20.67
CA ILE A 162 1.23 -13.68 -20.34
C ILE A 162 2.11 -13.22 -19.17
N VAL A 163 2.66 -12.02 -19.26
CA VAL A 163 3.50 -11.42 -18.21
C VAL A 163 2.72 -11.27 -16.90
N ALA A 164 1.46 -10.87 -16.97
CA ALA A 164 0.60 -10.75 -15.78
C ALA A 164 0.41 -12.09 -15.04
N ARG A 165 0.44 -13.23 -15.76
CA ARG A 165 0.35 -14.59 -15.19
C ARG A 165 1.70 -15.12 -14.75
N ALA A 166 2.81 -14.60 -15.27
CA ALA A 166 4.15 -15.06 -14.97
C ALA A 166 4.57 -14.60 -13.57
N GLY A 167 4.19 -15.36 -12.55
CA GLY A 167 4.50 -15.05 -11.15
C GLY A 167 5.00 -16.28 -10.41
N THR A 168 6.27 -16.70 -10.65
CA THR A 168 6.93 -17.69 -9.77
C THR A 168 7.49 -17.01 -8.53
N PRO A 169 7.63 -17.71 -7.38
CA PRO A 169 8.22 -17.13 -6.18
C PRO A 169 9.60 -16.51 -6.43
N GLY A 170 10.44 -17.19 -7.23
CA GLY A 170 11.78 -16.68 -7.56
C GLY A 170 11.75 -15.39 -8.39
N LEU A 171 10.87 -15.30 -9.39
CA LEU A 171 10.70 -14.09 -10.19
C LEU A 171 10.18 -12.94 -9.34
N LEU A 172 9.16 -13.19 -8.51
CA LEU A 172 8.60 -12.15 -7.63
C LEU A 172 9.62 -11.67 -6.61
N ARG A 173 10.44 -12.58 -6.04
CA ARG A 173 11.54 -12.19 -5.17
C ARG A 173 12.51 -11.22 -5.86
N LEU A 174 12.87 -11.48 -7.11
CA LEU A 174 13.76 -10.59 -7.89
C LEU A 174 13.10 -9.24 -8.20
N VAL A 175 11.79 -9.23 -8.52
CA VAL A 175 11.02 -8.01 -8.79
C VAL A 175 10.93 -7.16 -7.52
N LEU A 176 10.57 -7.76 -6.38
CA LEU A 176 10.45 -7.07 -5.10
C LEU A 176 11.82 -6.55 -4.60
N ALA A 177 12.88 -7.35 -4.78
CA ALA A 177 14.24 -6.95 -4.42
C ALA A 177 14.72 -5.68 -5.15
N GLY A 178 14.15 -5.36 -6.31
CA GLY A 178 14.41 -4.10 -7.01
C GLY A 178 13.82 -2.86 -6.32
N GLY A 179 12.98 -3.04 -5.31
CA GLY A 179 12.40 -1.96 -4.51
C GLY A 179 12.96 -1.87 -3.08
N LEU A 180 13.93 -2.71 -2.74
CA LEU A 180 14.57 -2.72 -1.43
C LEU A 180 15.99 -2.17 -1.54
N HIS A 181 16.40 -1.35 -0.59
CA HIS A 181 17.78 -0.99 -0.35
C HIS A 181 18.56 -2.22 0.14
N ASP A 182 18.05 -2.91 1.17
CA ASP A 182 18.59 -4.16 1.69
C ASP A 182 17.68 -5.35 1.32
N ARG A 183 18.14 -6.17 0.35
CA ARG A 183 17.41 -7.37 -0.12
C ARG A 183 17.17 -8.44 0.95
N HIS A 184 17.95 -8.41 2.05
CA HIS A 184 17.79 -9.34 3.17
C HIS A 184 16.57 -9.00 4.03
N LYS A 185 16.00 -7.80 3.89
CA LYS A 185 14.78 -7.36 4.58
C LYS A 185 13.50 -7.96 4.00
N LEU A 186 13.55 -8.60 2.83
CA LEU A 186 12.37 -9.30 2.28
C LEU A 186 12.03 -10.52 3.15
N PRO A 187 10.85 -10.55 3.80
CA PRO A 187 10.47 -11.65 4.69
C PRO A 187 10.49 -13.00 3.97
N PRO A 188 11.02 -14.05 4.62
CA PRO A 188 10.93 -15.41 4.11
C PRO A 188 9.46 -15.78 3.84
N GLY A 189 9.17 -16.35 2.67
CA GLY A 189 7.81 -16.80 2.31
C GLY A 189 6.95 -15.74 1.59
N LEU A 190 7.10 -14.44 1.86
CA LEU A 190 6.23 -13.39 1.29
C LEU A 190 6.13 -13.48 -0.24
N ALA A 191 7.24 -13.66 -0.96
CA ALA A 191 7.21 -13.82 -2.42
C ALA A 191 6.47 -15.09 -2.85
N GLY A 192 6.51 -16.14 -2.05
CA GLY A 192 5.76 -17.39 -2.26
C GLY A 192 4.24 -17.18 -2.10
N ASP A 193 3.85 -16.48 -1.07
CA ASP A 193 2.44 -16.15 -0.79
C ASP A 193 1.85 -15.24 -1.87
N ILE A 194 2.59 -14.21 -2.28
CA ILE A 194 2.21 -13.33 -3.40
C ILE A 194 2.07 -14.15 -4.70
N ALA A 195 2.99 -15.10 -4.95
CA ALA A 195 2.91 -15.99 -6.12
C ALA A 195 1.67 -16.90 -6.07
N ARG A 196 1.34 -17.43 -4.90
CA ARG A 196 0.16 -18.24 -4.66
C ARG A 196 -1.12 -17.44 -4.93
N CYS A 197 -1.24 -16.29 -4.29
CA CYS A 197 -2.40 -15.38 -4.44
C CYS A 197 -2.54 -14.88 -5.88
N GLY A 198 -1.45 -14.54 -6.55
CA GLY A 198 -1.46 -14.08 -7.95
C GLY A 198 -2.00 -15.09 -8.96
N ARG A 199 -2.15 -16.38 -8.57
CA ARG A 199 -2.77 -17.46 -9.36
C ARG A 199 -4.27 -17.62 -9.12
N LEU A 200 -4.82 -16.94 -8.12
CA LEU A 200 -6.25 -16.98 -7.86
C LEU A 200 -7.05 -16.41 -9.06
N PRO A 201 -8.31 -16.88 -9.26
CA PRO A 201 -9.14 -16.43 -10.36
C PRO A 201 -9.22 -14.90 -10.47
N GLY A 202 -8.93 -14.35 -11.64
CA GLY A 202 -9.03 -12.91 -11.91
C GLY A 202 -7.81 -12.07 -11.54
N HIS A 203 -6.90 -12.53 -10.64
CA HIS A 203 -5.79 -11.73 -10.12
C HIS A 203 -4.81 -11.24 -11.19
N ALA A 204 -4.44 -12.09 -12.15
CA ALA A 204 -3.58 -11.69 -13.26
C ALA A 204 -4.22 -10.59 -14.13
N ARG A 205 -5.55 -10.68 -14.34
CA ARG A 205 -6.32 -9.65 -15.05
C ARG A 205 -6.38 -8.36 -14.25
N ALA A 206 -6.65 -8.45 -12.94
CA ALA A 206 -6.69 -7.31 -12.03
C ALA A 206 -5.35 -6.57 -12.03
N PHE A 207 -4.23 -7.27 -11.87
CA PHE A 207 -2.89 -6.69 -11.91
C PHE A 207 -2.61 -5.99 -13.24
N ARG A 208 -2.95 -6.62 -14.39
CA ARG A 208 -2.78 -5.99 -15.69
C ARG A 208 -3.68 -4.77 -15.88
N SER A 209 -4.95 -4.85 -15.45
CA SER A 209 -5.88 -3.73 -15.51
C SER A 209 -5.35 -2.54 -14.71
N LEU A 210 -4.90 -2.75 -13.47
CA LEU A 210 -4.25 -1.71 -12.66
C LEU A 210 -3.09 -1.06 -13.42
N CYS A 211 -2.21 -1.86 -14.03
CA CYS A 211 -1.09 -1.33 -14.80
C CYS A 211 -1.54 -0.50 -16.03
N LEU A 212 -2.61 -0.88 -16.70
CA LEU A 212 -3.17 -0.15 -17.83
C LEU A 212 -3.82 1.18 -17.40
N GLN A 213 -4.36 1.25 -16.20
CA GLN A 213 -5.06 2.41 -15.64
C GLN A 213 -4.11 3.45 -14.98
N TRP A 214 -2.82 3.44 -15.33
CA TRP A 214 -1.80 4.33 -14.74
C TRP A 214 -2.17 5.82 -14.76
N ARG A 215 -2.99 6.26 -15.73
CA ARG A 215 -3.44 7.66 -15.81
C ARG A 215 -4.34 8.06 -14.66
N SER A 216 -5.15 7.14 -14.14
CA SER A 216 -6.04 7.41 -13.00
C SER A 216 -5.27 7.75 -11.72
N TRP A 217 -4.09 7.13 -11.53
CA TRP A 217 -3.21 7.44 -10.41
C TRP A 217 -2.54 8.82 -10.57
N LEU A 218 -2.04 9.10 -11.77
CA LEU A 218 -1.42 10.39 -12.07
C LEU A 218 -2.41 11.55 -11.94
N SER A 219 -3.64 11.39 -12.43
CA SER A 219 -4.67 12.43 -12.37
C SER A 219 -5.19 12.71 -10.96
N ALA A 220 -5.01 11.77 -10.04
CA ALA A 220 -5.43 11.94 -8.65
C ALA A 220 -4.74 13.13 -7.96
N ARG A 221 -3.49 13.40 -8.29
CA ARG A 221 -2.71 14.53 -7.74
C ARG A 221 -3.39 15.89 -7.89
N ALA A 222 -4.18 16.09 -8.94
CA ALA A 222 -4.90 17.35 -9.15
C ALA A 222 -5.87 17.68 -8.01
N GLN A 223 -6.21 16.72 -7.15
CA GLN A 223 -7.12 16.89 -6.02
C GLN A 223 -6.40 17.17 -4.69
N TYR A 224 -5.07 16.97 -4.61
CA TYR A 224 -4.34 17.02 -3.34
C TYR A 224 -4.37 18.41 -2.66
N GLY A 225 -4.53 19.49 -3.43
CA GLY A 225 -4.72 20.83 -2.87
C GLY A 225 -5.99 21.02 -2.03
N ALA A 226 -6.95 20.07 -2.12
CA ALA A 226 -8.16 20.07 -1.30
C ALA A 226 -8.00 19.37 0.06
N ILE A 227 -6.84 18.77 0.35
CA ILE A 227 -6.59 18.06 1.60
C ILE A 227 -6.52 19.07 2.75
N THR A 228 -7.31 18.84 3.80
CA THR A 228 -7.38 19.69 5.00
C THR A 228 -6.97 18.97 6.28
N LEU A 229 -6.88 17.64 6.25
CA LEU A 229 -6.43 16.86 7.41
C LEU A 229 -4.90 16.72 7.41
N PRO A 230 -4.28 16.43 8.57
CA PRO A 230 -2.83 16.18 8.67
C PRO A 230 -2.35 15.06 7.73
N VAL A 231 -1.23 15.29 7.05
CA VAL A 231 -0.56 14.32 6.19
C VAL A 231 0.92 14.26 6.53
N THR A 232 1.41 13.06 6.85
CA THR A 232 2.84 12.76 6.91
C THR A 232 3.26 12.06 5.62
N LEU A 233 4.04 12.76 4.79
CA LEU A 233 4.67 12.20 3.59
C LEU A 233 5.99 11.54 3.99
N VAL A 234 6.08 10.23 3.81
CA VAL A 234 7.27 9.45 4.17
C VAL A 234 7.94 8.94 2.90
N TYR A 235 9.23 9.22 2.72
CA TYR A 235 10.00 8.69 1.60
C TYR A 235 11.28 8.02 2.08
N GLY A 236 11.58 6.84 1.54
CA GLY A 236 12.92 6.29 1.60
C GLY A 236 13.90 7.14 0.77
N ASP A 237 15.12 7.34 1.22
CA ASP A 237 16.12 8.10 0.44
C ASP A 237 16.52 7.37 -0.85
N GLU A 238 16.39 6.03 -0.88
CA GLU A 238 16.60 5.16 -2.04
C GLU A 238 15.28 4.74 -2.72
N ASP A 239 14.16 5.45 -2.45
CA ASP A 239 12.89 5.18 -3.12
C ASP A 239 12.97 5.41 -4.64
N TRP A 240 12.09 4.77 -5.36
CA TRP A 240 11.95 4.89 -6.82
C TRP A 240 11.59 6.30 -7.32
N SER A 241 10.97 7.13 -6.48
CA SER A 241 10.63 8.51 -6.81
C SER A 241 11.88 9.38 -6.93
N ARG A 242 11.82 10.36 -7.81
CA ARG A 242 12.85 11.38 -7.94
C ARG A 242 12.60 12.52 -6.95
N PRO A 243 13.64 13.26 -6.53
CA PRO A 243 13.44 14.42 -5.64
C PRO A 243 12.34 15.37 -6.13
N ALA A 244 12.31 15.71 -7.42
CA ALA A 244 11.29 16.59 -7.99
C ALA A 244 9.85 16.03 -7.90
N GLU A 245 9.68 14.69 -7.89
CA GLU A 245 8.38 14.01 -7.73
C GLU A 245 7.94 14.12 -6.26
N ARG A 246 8.86 13.97 -5.31
CA ARG A 246 8.62 14.13 -3.86
C ARG A 246 8.30 15.59 -3.49
N ASP A 247 9.11 16.52 -4.01
CA ASP A 247 8.92 17.96 -3.82
C ASP A 247 7.56 18.43 -4.38
N ALA A 248 7.13 17.82 -5.49
CA ALA A 248 5.83 18.12 -6.07
C ALA A 248 4.69 17.70 -5.13
N ASN A 249 4.75 16.52 -4.51
CA ASN A 249 3.74 16.09 -3.54
C ASN A 249 3.74 16.99 -2.29
N ALA A 250 4.92 17.35 -1.77
CA ALA A 250 5.02 18.25 -0.63
C ALA A 250 4.45 19.65 -0.92
N ARG A 251 4.54 20.16 -2.16
CA ARG A 251 3.91 21.41 -2.57
C ARG A 251 2.40 21.30 -2.77
N ASP A 252 1.96 20.19 -3.36
CA ASP A 252 0.57 20.00 -3.76
C ASP A 252 -0.34 19.69 -2.57
N ILE A 253 0.23 19.22 -1.43
CA ILE A 253 -0.52 18.89 -0.21
C ILE A 253 -0.29 19.97 0.87
N PRO A 254 -1.31 20.79 1.20
CA PRO A 254 -1.17 21.84 2.18
C PRO A 254 -0.76 21.33 3.57
N GLY A 255 0.30 21.87 4.14
CA GLY A 255 0.74 21.52 5.49
C GLY A 255 1.31 20.11 5.65
N ALA A 256 1.67 19.42 4.56
CA ALA A 256 2.25 18.09 4.66
C ALA A 256 3.58 18.09 5.40
N HIS A 257 3.72 17.22 6.39
CA HIS A 257 5.00 16.95 7.06
C HIS A 257 5.81 15.95 6.24
N LEU A 258 7.01 16.34 5.80
CA LEU A 258 7.88 15.50 4.97
C LEU A 258 8.95 14.82 5.83
N VAL A 259 8.95 13.49 5.81
CA VAL A 259 9.92 12.63 6.51
C VAL A 259 10.74 11.85 5.48
N THR A 260 12.06 11.80 5.64
CA THR A 260 12.95 10.98 4.83
C THR A 260 13.62 9.91 5.67
N LEU A 261 13.41 8.65 5.31
CA LEU A 261 14.00 7.48 5.97
C LEU A 261 15.31 7.11 5.28
N LYS A 262 16.38 6.95 6.07
CA LYS A 262 17.73 6.63 5.59
C LYS A 262 17.90 5.15 5.27
N ALA A 263 18.70 4.84 4.24
CA ALA A 263 18.98 3.48 3.78
C ALA A 263 17.71 2.67 3.55
N THR A 264 16.69 3.31 2.94
CA THR A 264 15.35 2.77 2.77
C THR A 264 14.89 2.91 1.34
N GLY A 265 14.46 1.81 0.73
CA GLY A 265 13.93 1.75 -0.63
C GLY A 265 12.43 2.03 -0.69
N HIS A 266 11.79 1.45 -1.71
CA HIS A 266 10.34 1.63 -1.97
C HIS A 266 9.44 0.89 -0.98
N PHE A 267 9.90 -0.21 -0.41
CA PHE A 267 9.13 -1.01 0.55
C PHE A 267 9.56 -0.68 1.99
N ALA A 268 9.32 0.56 2.41
CA ALA A 268 9.74 1.07 3.70
C ALA A 268 9.14 0.30 4.87
N SER A 269 7.91 -0.22 4.74
CA SER A 269 7.27 -1.04 5.78
C SER A 269 8.03 -2.36 6.05
N LEU A 270 8.79 -2.86 5.06
CA LEU A 270 9.64 -4.05 5.22
C LEU A 270 11.04 -3.71 5.75
N GLU A 271 11.55 -2.51 5.43
CA GLU A 271 12.93 -2.12 5.73
C GLU A 271 13.08 -1.38 7.06
N THR A 272 12.12 -0.50 7.37
CA THR A 272 12.13 0.40 8.52
C THR A 272 10.80 0.35 9.30
N PRO A 273 10.36 -0.86 9.74
CA PRO A 273 9.06 -1.03 10.39
C PRO A 273 8.92 -0.27 11.70
N LYS A 274 10.01 -0.07 12.46
CA LYS A 274 10.01 0.68 13.72
C LYS A 274 9.77 2.16 13.50
N GLU A 275 10.41 2.72 12.48
CA GLU A 275 10.29 4.12 12.09
C GLU A 275 8.86 4.41 11.61
N ILE A 276 8.28 3.53 10.80
CA ILE A 276 6.87 3.64 10.38
C ILE A 276 5.93 3.56 11.57
N ALA A 277 6.15 2.62 12.50
CA ALA A 277 5.33 2.49 13.70
C ALA A 277 5.41 3.73 14.61
N ALA A 278 6.59 4.34 14.73
CA ALA A 278 6.78 5.58 15.50
C ALA A 278 5.97 6.75 14.92
N LEU A 279 5.93 6.89 13.59
CA LEU A 279 5.13 7.93 12.91
C LEU A 279 3.61 7.73 13.07
N ILE A 280 3.16 6.49 13.29
CA ILE A 280 1.75 6.18 13.55
C ILE A 280 1.36 6.57 14.98
N GLN A 281 2.25 6.34 15.95
CA GLN A 281 1.99 6.54 17.39
C GLN A 281 2.18 7.99 17.84
N ALA A 282 2.93 8.79 17.12
CA ALA A 282 3.16 10.20 17.38
C ALA A 282 2.70 11.04 16.17
N PRO A 283 1.40 11.12 15.90
CA PRO A 283 0.89 12.08 14.92
C PRO A 283 1.17 13.50 15.45
N ASP A 284 1.92 14.29 14.67
CA ASP A 284 2.18 15.71 14.95
C ASP A 284 0.89 16.54 14.98
#